data_7692f73da2fc0291735dcc5b7b8aae22
#
_entry.id   7692f73da2fc0291735dcc5b7b8aae22
#
_cell.length_a   1.000
_cell.length_b   1.000
_cell.length_c   1.000
_cell.angle_alpha   90.00
_cell.angle_beta   90.00
_cell.angle_gamma   90.00
#
_symmetry.space_group_name_H-M   'P 1'
#
loop_
_entity.id
_entity.type
_entity.pdbx_description
1 polymer ?
#
loop_
_entity_poly.entity_id
_entity_poly.type
_entity_poly.pdbx_seq_one_letter_code
_entity_poly.pdbx_strand_id
1 'polypeptide(L)'
;MKMIGREENANLLKNMKIIRIYSISFFFLLLSFNFSGREIHQSTFIYADKPDIEVYYSLPEEVNDETMLLFIIHGASRTAEGYLEDFLPHIQEKNLIAVAPKFSKESYPHYAFLNRSAIDGKKLPASTPNIDNALGDIFEIISSKYNIRNDKYRIYGHSGGAQFVQRYLLFSNDSRIDKAVLANAGFYTFMNQNLYPFGLRDIELDDEEIKRFLRTKVALYVGQNDTERNFRSLKGARAQGKNRVVRGETFFLNLVSYAEELKMPFRWQYQIIKNVGHENAGMVSGAAYFILEDL
;
A
#
# COMPACT_ATOMS: atom_id res chain seq x y z
N MET A 1 8.00 -19.57 -66.26
CA MET A 1 7.40 -20.57 -65.37
C MET A 1 7.29 -19.97 -63.97
N LYS A 2 6.13 -19.96 -63.45
CA LYS A 2 5.45 -19.17 -62.43
C LYS A 2 6.22 -18.94 -61.11
N MET A 3 6.13 -17.62 -60.73
CA MET A 3 6.38 -17.18 -59.35
C MET A 3 5.29 -17.75 -58.40
N ILE A 4 5.69 -18.44 -57.38
CA ILE A 4 4.92 -18.74 -56.17
C ILE A 4 5.91 -18.64 -55.00
N GLY A 5 5.70 -17.71 -54.09
CA GLY A 5 6.58 -17.65 -52.87
C GLY A 5 6.75 -16.25 -52.29
N ARG A 6 5.72 -15.40 -52.26
CA ARG A 6 5.79 -14.08 -51.59
C ARG A 6 4.65 -13.77 -50.61
N GLU A 7 3.68 -14.66 -50.44
CA GLU A 7 2.55 -14.41 -49.54
C GLU A 7 2.58 -15.11 -48.19
N GLU A 8 3.45 -16.10 -47.95
CA GLU A 8 3.51 -16.83 -46.67
C GLU A 8 4.32 -16.12 -45.59
N ASN A 9 5.18 -15.16 -45.91
CA ASN A 9 5.97 -14.41 -44.91
C ASN A 9 5.27 -13.19 -44.30
N ALA A 10 4.09 -12.80 -44.82
CA ALA A 10 3.37 -11.65 -44.29
C ALA A 10 2.45 -11.97 -43.10
N ASN A 11 2.10 -13.23 -42.89
CA ASN A 11 1.21 -13.66 -41.78
C ASN A 11 1.94 -14.14 -40.51
N LEU A 12 3.26 -14.39 -40.55
CA LEU A 12 4.03 -14.71 -39.37
C LEU A 12 4.38 -13.49 -38.48
N LEU A 13 4.30 -12.29 -39.03
CA LEU A 13 4.63 -11.04 -38.29
C LEU A 13 3.44 -10.41 -37.56
N LYS A 14 2.22 -10.95 -37.69
CA LYS A 14 1.02 -10.41 -37.03
C LYS A 14 0.74 -10.97 -35.65
N ASN A 15 1.45 -11.98 -35.20
CA ASN A 15 1.24 -12.62 -33.87
C ASN A 15 2.43 -12.49 -32.90
N MET A 16 3.44 -11.70 -33.23
CA MET A 16 4.41 -11.31 -32.23
C MET A 16 3.81 -10.18 -31.38
N LYS A 17 3.28 -10.55 -30.20
CA LYS A 17 3.08 -9.59 -29.11
C LYS A 17 4.43 -8.93 -28.88
N ILE A 18 4.54 -7.67 -29.26
CA ILE A 18 5.69 -6.83 -28.93
C ILE A 18 5.71 -6.74 -27.41
N ILE A 19 6.54 -7.54 -26.77
CA ILE A 19 6.96 -7.32 -25.39
C ILE A 19 7.79 -6.03 -25.47
N ARG A 20 7.16 -4.89 -25.21
CA ARG A 20 7.88 -3.65 -24.99
C ARG A 20 8.66 -3.79 -23.71
N ILE A 21 9.94 -4.14 -23.84
CA ILE A 21 10.90 -4.01 -22.75
C ILE A 21 11.09 -2.51 -22.52
N TYR A 22 10.42 -1.98 -21.50
CA TYR A 22 10.61 -0.60 -21.09
C TYR A 22 11.99 -0.48 -20.45
N SER A 23 12.87 0.29 -21.08
CA SER A 23 14.15 0.68 -20.50
C SER A 23 13.85 1.66 -19.36
N ILE A 24 13.96 1.17 -18.12
CA ILE A 24 13.78 1.99 -16.91
C ILE A 24 15.15 2.54 -16.55
N SER A 25 15.34 3.83 -16.79
CA SER A 25 16.55 4.55 -16.36
C SER A 25 16.35 5.03 -14.92
N PHE A 26 17.06 4.40 -13.99
CA PHE A 26 17.17 4.89 -12.61
C PHE A 26 18.22 5.98 -12.55
N PHE A 27 17.81 7.21 -12.26
CA PHE A 27 18.72 8.31 -12.02
C PHE A 27 19.01 8.40 -10.51
N PHE A 28 20.26 8.19 -10.11
CA PHE A 28 20.68 8.30 -8.71
C PHE A 28 21.14 9.72 -8.40
N LEU A 29 20.45 10.39 -7.48
CA LEU A 29 21.02 11.52 -6.75
C LEU A 29 21.26 11.05 -5.31
N LEU A 30 22.53 10.89 -4.93
CA LEU A 30 22.93 10.53 -3.58
C LEU A 30 22.89 11.79 -2.71
N LEU A 31 21.88 11.90 -1.87
CA LEU A 31 21.90 12.77 -0.69
C LEU A 31 21.91 11.87 0.55
N SER A 32 23.08 11.71 1.15
CA SER A 32 23.27 10.90 2.35
C SER A 32 23.08 11.76 3.60
N PHE A 33 22.12 11.37 4.42
CA PHE A 33 22.05 11.78 5.83
C PHE A 33 22.58 10.63 6.69
N ASN A 34 23.72 10.88 7.39
CA ASN A 34 24.30 9.89 8.30
C ASN A 34 23.46 9.78 9.59
N PHE A 35 22.60 8.79 9.65
CA PHE A 35 22.17 8.21 10.91
C PHE A 35 23.05 6.98 11.17
N SER A 36 23.47 6.75 12.44
CA SER A 36 24.24 5.57 12.83
C SER A 36 23.52 4.28 12.39
N GLY A 37 23.88 3.75 11.23
CA GLY A 37 23.34 2.51 10.70
C GLY A 37 22.99 2.54 9.21
N ARG A 38 21.73 2.67 8.84
CA ARG A 38 21.27 2.56 7.47
C ARG A 38 21.10 3.91 6.78
N GLU A 39 21.56 4.01 5.53
CA GLU A 39 21.37 5.20 4.70
C GLU A 39 19.99 5.18 4.01
N ILE A 40 19.43 6.37 3.80
CA ILE A 40 18.25 6.57 2.96
C ILE A 40 18.72 6.98 1.56
N HIS A 41 18.26 6.25 0.58
CA HIS A 41 18.42 6.53 -0.84
C HIS A 41 17.14 7.06 -1.44
N GLN A 42 17.24 7.85 -2.50
CA GLN A 42 16.11 8.36 -3.27
C GLN A 42 16.19 7.90 -4.72
N SER A 43 15.07 7.59 -5.31
CA SER A 43 14.94 7.22 -6.71
C SER A 43 13.56 7.63 -7.24
N THR A 44 13.38 7.52 -8.54
CA THR A 44 12.07 7.76 -9.18
C THR A 44 11.62 6.49 -9.89
N PHE A 45 10.42 6.05 -9.57
CA PHE A 45 9.74 4.99 -10.30
C PHE A 45 8.96 5.62 -11.45
N ILE A 46 9.33 5.25 -12.68
CA ILE A 46 8.77 5.82 -13.91
C ILE A 46 7.68 4.90 -14.46
N TYR A 47 6.48 5.43 -14.59
CA TYR A 47 5.40 4.81 -15.30
C TYR A 47 5.35 5.26 -16.77
N ALA A 48 4.89 4.38 -17.64
CA ALA A 48 4.66 4.73 -19.06
C ALA A 48 3.36 5.52 -19.28
N ASP A 49 2.38 5.32 -18.40
CA ASP A 49 0.98 5.76 -18.56
C ASP A 49 0.41 6.46 -17.32
N LYS A 50 1.21 6.65 -16.28
CA LYS A 50 0.84 7.30 -15.02
C LYS A 50 1.93 8.27 -14.62
N PRO A 51 1.64 9.25 -13.73
CA PRO A 51 2.68 10.08 -13.15
C PRO A 51 3.72 9.25 -12.40
N ASP A 52 4.96 9.70 -12.44
CA ASP A 52 6.06 9.08 -11.73
C ASP A 52 5.87 9.13 -10.21
N ILE A 53 6.48 8.16 -9.51
CA ILE A 53 6.47 8.09 -8.06
C ILE A 53 7.91 8.24 -7.55
N GLU A 54 8.17 9.27 -6.75
CA GLU A 54 9.40 9.40 -5.98
C GLU A 54 9.43 8.33 -4.89
N VAL A 55 10.54 7.63 -4.73
CA VAL A 55 10.69 6.51 -3.80
C VAL A 55 11.92 6.73 -2.93
N TYR A 56 11.72 6.76 -1.61
CA TYR A 56 12.79 6.68 -0.63
C TYR A 56 12.96 5.23 -0.19
N TYR A 57 14.19 4.77 -0.05
CA TYR A 57 14.43 3.39 0.38
C TYR A 57 15.74 3.26 1.15
N SER A 58 15.81 2.22 1.98
CA SER A 58 16.99 1.86 2.76
C SER A 58 17.31 0.40 2.57
N LEU A 59 18.58 0.11 2.31
CA LEU A 59 19.08 -1.25 2.07
C LEU A 59 19.60 -1.88 3.38
N PRO A 60 19.53 -3.21 3.57
CA PRO A 60 20.29 -3.91 4.59
C PRO A 60 21.78 -3.86 4.25
N GLU A 61 22.63 -4.27 5.19
CA GLU A 61 24.08 -4.38 4.97
C GLU A 61 24.40 -5.31 3.78
N GLU A 62 23.68 -6.40 3.64
CA GLU A 62 23.75 -7.33 2.52
C GLU A 62 22.35 -7.62 1.97
N VAL A 63 22.18 -7.47 0.66
CA VAL A 63 20.97 -7.86 -0.05
C VAL A 63 21.21 -9.24 -0.67
N ASN A 64 20.32 -10.19 -0.41
CA ASN A 64 20.36 -11.54 -0.95
C ASN A 64 18.98 -11.98 -1.48
N ASP A 65 18.86 -13.19 -1.96
CA ASP A 65 17.64 -13.71 -2.58
C ASP A 65 16.45 -13.89 -1.61
N GLU A 66 16.71 -13.97 -0.31
CA GLU A 66 15.70 -14.05 0.76
C GLU A 66 15.30 -12.67 1.33
N THR A 67 15.89 -11.58 0.84
CA THR A 67 15.62 -10.23 1.36
C THR A 67 14.12 -9.89 1.24
N MET A 68 13.52 -9.44 2.34
CA MET A 68 12.11 -9.02 2.38
C MET A 68 11.98 -7.55 1.93
N LEU A 69 10.85 -7.18 1.32
CA LEU A 69 10.48 -5.77 1.12
C LEU A 69 9.43 -5.34 2.15
N LEU A 70 9.63 -4.16 2.73
CA LEU A 70 8.67 -3.48 3.60
C LEU A 70 8.27 -2.15 2.97
N PHE A 71 7.02 -2.04 2.53
CA PHE A 71 6.46 -0.77 2.08
C PHE A 71 5.95 0.07 3.26
N ILE A 72 6.34 1.35 3.30
CA ILE A 72 5.96 2.31 4.35
C ILE A 72 5.17 3.44 3.71
N ILE A 73 3.87 3.49 3.96
CA ILE A 73 2.95 4.42 3.30
C ILE A 73 2.64 5.62 4.22
N HIS A 74 3.09 6.79 3.77
CA HIS A 74 2.96 8.06 4.49
C HIS A 74 1.50 8.51 4.70
N GLY A 75 1.29 9.41 5.64
CA GLY A 75 0.01 10.11 5.86
C GLY A 75 -0.25 11.27 4.88
N ALA A 76 -1.22 12.11 5.21
CA ALA A 76 -1.63 13.25 4.39
C ALA A 76 -0.54 14.34 4.24
N SER A 77 0.46 14.36 5.12
CA SER A 77 1.63 15.25 5.03
C SER A 77 2.49 15.01 3.78
N ARG A 78 2.49 13.78 3.27
CA ARG A 78 3.32 13.32 2.14
C ARG A 78 4.82 13.30 2.42
N THR A 79 5.23 13.23 3.68
CA THR A 79 6.63 13.17 4.14
C THR A 79 7.13 11.73 4.16
N ALA A 80 7.23 11.09 2.98
CA ALA A 80 7.59 9.68 2.85
C ALA A 80 8.94 9.35 3.50
N GLU A 81 9.93 10.22 3.32
CA GLU A 81 11.27 10.10 3.92
C GLU A 81 11.20 10.03 5.45
N GLY A 82 10.52 10.99 6.11
CA GLY A 82 10.40 10.99 7.57
C GLY A 82 9.64 9.76 8.12
N TYR A 83 8.73 9.18 7.32
CA TYR A 83 8.09 7.91 7.68
C TYR A 83 9.07 6.74 7.62
N LEU A 84 10.00 6.74 6.67
CA LEU A 84 11.08 5.77 6.60
C LEU A 84 12.07 5.96 7.75
N GLU A 85 12.45 7.21 8.07
CA GLU A 85 13.33 7.54 9.20
C GLU A 85 12.80 6.97 10.52
N ASP A 86 11.50 7.08 10.77
CA ASP A 86 10.87 6.52 11.99
C ASP A 86 11.05 4.99 12.10
N PHE A 87 11.21 4.27 10.97
CA PHE A 87 11.43 2.83 10.95
C PHE A 87 12.89 2.41 11.08
N LEU A 88 13.86 3.25 10.72
CA LEU A 88 15.28 2.88 10.69
C LEU A 88 15.79 2.26 12.00
N PRO A 89 15.45 2.78 13.21
CA PRO A 89 15.89 2.18 14.46
C PRO A 89 15.44 0.73 14.67
N HIS A 90 14.33 0.33 14.03
CA HIS A 90 13.71 -0.98 14.22
C HIS A 90 14.18 -2.04 13.21
N ILE A 91 14.83 -1.62 12.13
CA ILE A 91 15.20 -2.50 11.01
C ILE A 91 16.71 -2.69 10.83
N GLN A 92 17.54 -2.14 11.71
CA GLN A 92 19.01 -2.09 11.58
C GLN A 92 19.63 -3.44 11.18
N GLU A 93 19.29 -4.49 11.91
CA GLU A 93 19.85 -5.84 11.75
C GLU A 93 18.93 -6.77 10.93
N LYS A 94 17.90 -6.25 10.28
CA LYS A 94 16.93 -7.08 9.55
C LYS A 94 17.31 -7.19 8.07
N ASN A 95 17.22 -8.40 7.51
CA ASN A 95 17.42 -8.61 6.07
C ASN A 95 16.17 -8.16 5.30
N LEU A 96 15.98 -6.82 5.24
CA LEU A 96 14.88 -6.23 4.47
C LEU A 96 15.29 -4.91 3.81
N ILE A 97 14.67 -4.62 2.67
CA ILE A 97 14.66 -3.31 2.03
C ILE A 97 13.39 -2.59 2.48
N ALA A 98 13.55 -1.46 3.17
CA ALA A 98 12.43 -0.58 3.49
C ALA A 98 12.21 0.41 2.35
N VAL A 99 10.96 0.57 1.90
CA VAL A 99 10.58 1.33 0.70
C VAL A 99 9.42 2.27 1.03
N ALA A 100 9.61 3.56 0.89
CA ALA A 100 8.60 4.58 1.13
C ALA A 100 8.27 5.35 -0.16
N PRO A 101 7.26 4.91 -0.93
CA PRO A 101 6.80 5.63 -2.11
C PRO A 101 6.10 6.94 -1.68
N LYS A 102 6.40 8.03 -2.38
CA LYS A 102 5.79 9.34 -2.16
C LYS A 102 4.72 9.63 -3.20
N PHE A 103 3.48 9.44 -2.82
CA PHE A 103 2.33 9.85 -3.63
C PHE A 103 2.13 11.36 -3.48
N SER A 104 2.67 12.16 -4.39
CA SER A 104 2.63 13.64 -4.31
C SER A 104 1.19 14.17 -4.32
N LYS A 105 0.98 15.40 -3.80
CA LYS A 105 -0.36 16.02 -3.83
C LYS A 105 -0.79 16.41 -5.23
N GLU A 106 0.18 16.76 -6.06
CA GLU A 106 -0.01 17.20 -7.44
C GLU A 106 -0.45 16.04 -8.33
N SER A 107 0.28 14.93 -8.28
CA SER A 107 0.07 13.77 -9.16
C SER A 107 -0.95 12.78 -8.60
N TYR A 108 -1.01 12.63 -7.28
CA TYR A 108 -1.84 11.63 -6.59
C TYR A 108 -2.68 12.25 -5.45
N PRO A 109 -3.52 13.26 -5.72
CA PRO A 109 -4.28 13.95 -4.68
C PRO A 109 -5.18 13.02 -3.87
N HIS A 110 -5.67 11.95 -4.49
CA HIS A 110 -6.60 10.98 -3.92
C HIS A 110 -5.98 9.61 -3.63
N TYR A 111 -4.64 9.53 -3.42
CA TYR A 111 -3.92 8.27 -3.23
C TYR A 111 -4.53 7.37 -2.14
N ALA A 112 -4.97 7.97 -1.01
CA ALA A 112 -5.58 7.23 0.10
C ALA A 112 -6.86 6.46 -0.30
N PHE A 113 -7.42 6.78 -1.46
CA PHE A 113 -8.61 6.15 -2.08
C PHE A 113 -8.24 5.46 -3.40
N LEU A 114 -6.96 5.15 -3.61
CA LEU A 114 -6.39 4.52 -4.82
C LEU A 114 -6.73 5.27 -6.11
N ASN A 115 -6.96 6.59 -6.03
CA ASN A 115 -7.46 7.41 -7.15
C ASN A 115 -8.79 6.91 -7.76
N ARG A 116 -9.59 6.16 -7.02
CA ARG A 116 -10.92 5.69 -7.47
C ARG A 116 -12.01 6.73 -7.26
N SER A 117 -11.87 7.58 -6.25
CA SER A 117 -12.80 8.68 -5.96
C SER A 117 -12.13 9.84 -5.22
N ALA A 118 -12.80 10.99 -5.15
CA ALA A 118 -12.50 12.02 -4.17
C ALA A 118 -12.94 11.60 -2.76
N ILE A 119 -12.51 12.35 -1.73
CA ILE A 119 -12.81 12.06 -0.32
C ILE A 119 -14.31 12.05 0.01
N ASP A 120 -15.11 12.81 -0.72
CA ASP A 120 -16.57 12.92 -0.57
C ASP A 120 -17.34 11.87 -1.41
N GLY A 121 -16.63 10.98 -2.10
CA GLY A 121 -17.19 9.93 -2.93
C GLY A 121 -17.49 10.35 -4.38
N LYS A 122 -17.17 11.58 -4.77
CA LYS A 122 -17.34 11.99 -6.18
C LYS A 122 -16.41 11.17 -7.07
N LYS A 123 -16.96 10.72 -8.21
CA LYS A 123 -16.18 10.05 -9.25
C LYS A 123 -15.13 11.00 -9.80
N LEU A 124 -13.94 10.47 -10.03
CA LEU A 124 -12.87 11.19 -10.73
C LEU A 124 -13.04 11.08 -12.24
N PRO A 125 -12.39 11.96 -13.03
CA PRO A 125 -12.35 11.81 -14.49
C PRO A 125 -11.91 10.41 -14.90
N ALA A 126 -12.47 9.86 -15.96
CA ALA A 126 -12.11 8.54 -16.49
C ALA A 126 -10.62 8.41 -16.89
N SER A 127 -9.97 9.54 -17.17
CA SER A 127 -8.53 9.62 -17.46
C SER A 127 -7.65 9.56 -16.21
N THR A 128 -8.22 9.60 -15.00
CA THR A 128 -7.44 9.49 -13.76
C THR A 128 -6.98 8.04 -13.58
N PRO A 129 -5.67 7.75 -13.63
CA PRO A 129 -5.19 6.38 -13.48
C PRO A 129 -5.37 5.94 -12.03
N ASN A 130 -5.91 4.72 -11.84
CA ASN A 130 -5.88 4.11 -10.51
C ASN A 130 -4.47 3.62 -10.16
N ILE A 131 -4.25 3.36 -8.88
CA ILE A 131 -2.95 2.91 -8.35
C ILE A 131 -3.09 1.60 -7.57
N ASP A 132 -4.04 0.76 -7.95
CA ASP A 132 -4.32 -0.51 -7.28
C ASP A 132 -3.15 -1.49 -7.32
N ASN A 133 -2.23 -1.35 -8.28
CA ASN A 133 -1.06 -2.21 -8.43
C ASN A 133 0.26 -1.52 -8.07
N ALA A 134 0.22 -0.27 -7.60
CA ALA A 134 1.44 0.55 -7.45
C ALA A 134 2.55 -0.10 -6.62
N LEU A 135 2.22 -0.79 -5.52
CA LEU A 135 3.24 -1.47 -4.69
C LEU A 135 3.77 -2.72 -5.37
N GLY A 136 2.90 -3.48 -6.05
CA GLY A 136 3.29 -4.65 -6.82
C GLY A 136 4.24 -4.30 -7.97
N ASP A 137 3.97 -3.18 -8.67
CA ASP A 137 4.83 -2.70 -9.75
C ASP A 137 6.23 -2.28 -9.23
N ILE A 138 6.27 -1.57 -8.10
CA ILE A 138 7.53 -1.19 -7.45
C ILE A 138 8.28 -2.44 -6.93
N PHE A 139 7.57 -3.41 -6.37
CA PHE A 139 8.12 -4.67 -5.90
C PHE A 139 8.86 -5.42 -7.02
N GLU A 140 8.25 -5.59 -8.19
CA GLU A 140 8.83 -6.25 -9.35
C GLU A 140 10.18 -5.64 -9.76
N ILE A 141 10.24 -4.31 -9.79
CA ILE A 141 11.45 -3.61 -10.20
C ILE A 141 12.57 -3.75 -9.18
N ILE A 142 12.27 -3.60 -7.88
CA ILE A 142 13.25 -3.73 -6.82
C ILE A 142 13.75 -5.18 -6.76
N SER A 143 12.84 -6.16 -6.80
CA SER A 143 13.20 -7.58 -6.77
C SER A 143 14.08 -7.97 -7.97
N SER A 144 13.73 -7.50 -9.15
CA SER A 144 14.54 -7.71 -10.35
C SER A 144 15.93 -7.08 -10.26
N LYS A 145 15.99 -5.82 -9.78
CA LYS A 145 17.24 -5.06 -9.65
C LYS A 145 18.25 -5.73 -8.72
N TYR A 146 17.76 -6.29 -7.62
CA TYR A 146 18.60 -6.88 -6.57
C TYR A 146 18.64 -8.41 -6.59
N ASN A 147 18.04 -9.06 -7.61
CA ASN A 147 17.93 -10.52 -7.75
C ASN A 147 17.28 -11.20 -6.53
N ILE A 148 16.25 -10.57 -5.95
CA ILE A 148 15.50 -11.09 -4.82
C ILE A 148 14.54 -12.16 -5.33
N ARG A 149 14.56 -13.37 -4.71
CA ARG A 149 13.66 -14.48 -5.01
C ARG A 149 12.49 -14.58 -4.05
N ASN A 150 12.60 -13.94 -2.89
CA ASN A 150 11.48 -13.85 -1.96
C ASN A 150 10.32 -13.14 -2.67
N ASP A 151 9.23 -13.86 -2.86
CA ASP A 151 8.03 -13.39 -3.56
C ASP A 151 7.03 -12.67 -2.65
N LYS A 152 7.41 -12.38 -1.41
CA LYS A 152 6.54 -11.72 -0.42
C LYS A 152 7.03 -10.32 -0.06
N TYR A 153 6.07 -9.49 0.35
CA TYR A 153 6.36 -8.18 0.94
C TYR A 153 5.37 -7.84 2.05
N ARG A 154 5.74 -6.88 2.87
CA ARG A 154 4.94 -6.39 3.99
C ARG A 154 4.60 -4.93 3.80
N ILE A 155 3.52 -4.46 4.41
CA ILE A 155 3.04 -3.09 4.24
C ILE A 155 2.73 -2.48 5.60
N TYR A 156 3.25 -1.29 5.83
CA TYR A 156 2.83 -0.41 6.91
C TYR A 156 2.19 0.84 6.33
N GLY A 157 1.07 1.30 6.89
CA GLY A 157 0.48 2.59 6.56
C GLY A 157 -0.04 3.31 7.78
N HIS A 158 0.18 4.64 7.83
CA HIS A 158 -0.32 5.47 8.91
C HIS A 158 -1.27 6.55 8.39
N SER A 159 -2.34 6.85 9.12
CA SER A 159 -3.30 7.92 8.79
C SER A 159 -3.89 7.75 7.38
N GLY A 160 -3.58 8.65 6.44
CA GLY A 160 -3.93 8.49 5.02
C GLY A 160 -3.29 7.27 4.38
N GLY A 161 -2.07 6.89 4.79
CA GLY A 161 -1.41 5.66 4.38
C GLY A 161 -2.13 4.40 4.86
N ALA A 162 -2.67 4.39 6.09
CA ALA A 162 -3.49 3.29 6.56
C ALA A 162 -4.80 3.16 5.75
N GLN A 163 -5.37 4.28 5.32
CA GLN A 163 -6.52 4.28 4.42
C GLN A 163 -6.16 3.72 3.03
N PHE A 164 -4.97 4.04 2.51
CA PHE A 164 -4.42 3.45 1.30
C PHE A 164 -4.28 1.93 1.47
N VAL A 165 -3.58 1.47 2.52
CA VAL A 165 -3.30 0.04 2.74
C VAL A 165 -4.58 -0.76 2.84
N GLN A 166 -5.59 -0.30 3.60
CA GLN A 166 -6.87 -1.01 3.72
C GLN A 166 -7.52 -1.23 2.35
N ARG A 167 -7.51 -0.23 1.47
CA ARG A 167 -8.09 -0.32 0.13
C ARG A 167 -7.19 -1.09 -0.84
N TYR A 168 -5.89 -0.97 -0.69
CA TYR A 168 -4.94 -1.77 -1.46
C TYR A 168 -5.13 -3.27 -1.20
N LEU A 169 -5.29 -3.69 0.06
CA LEU A 169 -5.64 -5.06 0.42
C LEU A 169 -6.96 -5.53 -0.19
N LEU A 170 -7.90 -4.61 -0.36
CA LEU A 170 -9.23 -4.92 -0.88
C LEU A 170 -9.25 -5.05 -2.40
N PHE A 171 -8.53 -4.17 -3.12
CA PHE A 171 -8.65 -4.03 -4.57
C PHE A 171 -7.43 -4.51 -5.38
N SER A 172 -6.26 -4.67 -4.75
CA SER A 172 -5.14 -5.26 -5.47
C SER A 172 -5.32 -6.77 -5.57
N ASN A 173 -5.06 -7.33 -6.75
CA ASN A 173 -5.04 -8.79 -6.92
C ASN A 173 -3.68 -9.38 -6.55
N ASP A 174 -2.93 -8.72 -5.64
CA ASP A 174 -1.57 -9.11 -5.28
C ASP A 174 -1.56 -10.11 -4.11
N SER A 175 -1.26 -11.37 -4.40
CA SER A 175 -1.17 -12.46 -3.42
C SER A 175 0.17 -12.48 -2.66
N ARG A 176 1.09 -11.57 -2.97
CA ARG A 176 2.43 -11.49 -2.37
C ARG A 176 2.45 -10.80 -1.01
N ILE A 177 1.35 -10.19 -0.59
CA ILE A 177 1.26 -9.49 0.70
C ILE A 177 1.26 -10.51 1.85
N ASP A 178 2.34 -10.55 2.63
CA ASP A 178 2.48 -11.43 3.81
C ASP A 178 1.76 -10.86 5.03
N LYS A 179 2.15 -9.63 5.43
CA LYS A 179 1.58 -8.93 6.60
C LYS A 179 1.31 -7.46 6.28
N ALA A 180 0.29 -6.87 6.91
CA ALA A 180 0.05 -5.44 6.83
C ALA A 180 -0.30 -4.82 8.19
N VAL A 181 0.07 -3.55 8.38
CA VAL A 181 -0.32 -2.75 9.54
C VAL A 181 -1.07 -1.51 9.07
N LEU A 182 -2.24 -1.29 9.65
CA LEU A 182 -3.04 -0.08 9.50
C LEU A 182 -2.99 0.72 10.79
N ALA A 183 -2.23 1.81 10.85
CA ALA A 183 -2.07 2.65 12.02
C ALA A 183 -2.90 3.93 11.91
N ASN A 184 -3.76 4.20 12.88
CA ASN A 184 -4.53 5.46 13.01
C ASN A 184 -5.26 5.91 11.75
N ALA A 185 -5.90 5.00 10.99
CA ALA A 185 -6.64 5.36 9.78
C ALA A 185 -7.72 6.41 10.07
N GLY A 186 -7.88 7.36 9.14
CA GLY A 186 -8.88 8.43 9.27
C GLY A 186 -10.32 7.90 9.29
N PHE A 187 -10.62 6.98 8.38
CA PHE A 187 -11.87 6.22 8.24
C PHE A 187 -11.64 5.06 7.27
N TYR A 188 -12.63 4.17 7.14
CA TYR A 188 -12.49 2.89 6.43
C TYR A 188 -13.52 2.73 5.33
N THR A 189 -13.25 1.81 4.39
CA THR A 189 -14.24 1.26 3.45
C THR A 189 -14.85 0.01 4.08
N PHE A 190 -16.12 0.08 4.45
CA PHE A 190 -16.88 -1.03 5.04
C PHE A 190 -17.41 -1.97 3.97
N MET A 191 -17.61 -3.24 4.32
CA MET A 191 -18.20 -4.26 3.47
C MET A 191 -19.74 -4.07 3.42
N ASN A 192 -20.20 -2.89 2.94
CA ASN A 192 -21.62 -2.53 2.90
C ASN A 192 -21.94 -1.63 1.68
N GLN A 193 -23.23 -1.32 1.49
CA GLN A 193 -23.75 -0.53 0.38
C GLN A 193 -23.65 1.00 0.58
N ASN A 194 -22.70 1.49 1.36
CA ASN A 194 -22.38 2.91 1.38
C ASN A 194 -21.56 3.28 0.13
N LEU A 195 -21.64 4.56 -0.27
CA LEU A 195 -20.84 5.07 -1.38
C LEU A 195 -19.34 4.96 -1.04
N TYR A 196 -18.54 4.53 -2.00
CA TYR A 196 -17.08 4.60 -1.87
C TYR A 196 -16.61 6.05 -1.67
N PRO A 197 -15.67 6.38 -0.77
CA PRO A 197 -14.75 5.46 -0.09
C PRO A 197 -15.23 4.96 1.28
N PHE A 198 -16.51 5.07 1.63
CA PHE A 198 -17.03 4.65 2.93
C PHE A 198 -17.64 3.24 2.92
N GLY A 199 -17.92 2.69 1.77
CA GLY A 199 -18.45 1.35 1.50
C GLY A 199 -18.23 0.95 0.04
N LEU A 200 -18.95 -0.07 -0.41
CA LEU A 200 -18.73 -0.75 -1.69
C LEU A 200 -19.93 -0.62 -2.65
N ARG A 201 -20.75 0.43 -2.51
CA ARG A 201 -21.85 0.63 -3.47
C ARG A 201 -21.32 0.66 -4.91
N ASP A 202 -21.95 -0.09 -5.79
CA ASP A 202 -21.59 -0.21 -7.21
C ASP A 202 -20.16 -0.79 -7.46
N ILE A 203 -19.59 -1.46 -6.45
CA ILE A 203 -18.32 -2.18 -6.53
C ILE A 203 -18.61 -3.63 -6.13
N GLU A 204 -18.43 -4.53 -7.07
CA GLU A 204 -18.53 -5.96 -6.85
C GLU A 204 -17.14 -6.53 -6.57
N LEU A 205 -17.04 -7.34 -5.53
CA LEU A 205 -15.88 -8.15 -5.21
C LEU A 205 -16.28 -9.61 -5.31
N ASP A 206 -15.44 -10.42 -5.91
CA ASP A 206 -15.65 -11.86 -5.92
C ASP A 206 -15.24 -12.52 -4.60
N ASP A 207 -15.63 -13.79 -4.44
CA ASP A 207 -15.37 -14.55 -3.21
C ASP A 207 -13.87 -14.72 -2.93
N GLU A 208 -13.00 -14.81 -3.94
CA GLU A 208 -11.56 -14.94 -3.76
C GLU A 208 -10.92 -13.61 -3.35
N GLU A 209 -11.42 -12.48 -3.84
CA GLU A 209 -10.99 -11.14 -3.41
C GLU A 209 -11.36 -10.91 -1.94
N ILE A 210 -12.58 -11.23 -1.55
CA ILE A 210 -13.05 -11.14 -0.16
C ILE A 210 -12.24 -12.07 0.74
N LYS A 211 -12.06 -13.31 0.34
CA LYS A 211 -11.30 -14.32 1.07
C LYS A 211 -9.85 -13.92 1.25
N ARG A 212 -9.18 -13.41 0.20
CA ARG A 212 -7.81 -12.87 0.27
C ARG A 212 -7.73 -11.74 1.29
N PHE A 213 -8.64 -10.76 1.20
CA PHE A 213 -8.71 -9.62 2.12
C PHE A 213 -8.85 -10.06 3.58
N LEU A 214 -9.77 -10.97 3.89
CA LEU A 214 -10.01 -11.46 5.25
C LEU A 214 -8.88 -12.36 5.78
N ARG A 215 -8.20 -13.11 4.91
CA ARG A 215 -7.12 -14.06 5.28
C ARG A 215 -5.74 -13.44 5.35
N THR A 216 -5.52 -12.27 4.79
CA THR A 216 -4.25 -11.56 4.97
C THR A 216 -4.02 -11.27 6.45
N LYS A 217 -2.79 -11.48 6.95
CA LYS A 217 -2.42 -11.14 8.33
C LYS A 217 -2.35 -9.63 8.48
N VAL A 218 -3.29 -9.04 9.18
CA VAL A 218 -3.38 -7.57 9.34
C VAL A 218 -3.48 -7.20 10.81
N ALA A 219 -2.67 -6.21 11.22
CA ALA A 219 -2.84 -5.53 12.50
C ALA A 219 -3.47 -4.14 12.28
N LEU A 220 -4.64 -3.92 12.85
CA LEU A 220 -5.30 -2.63 12.92
C LEU A 220 -4.98 -1.98 14.26
N TYR A 221 -4.14 -0.97 14.26
CA TYR A 221 -3.66 -0.28 15.43
C TYR A 221 -4.22 1.13 15.54
N VAL A 222 -4.62 1.49 16.76
CA VAL A 222 -5.15 2.83 17.06
C VAL A 222 -4.46 3.37 18.30
N GLY A 223 -3.95 4.59 18.21
CA GLY A 223 -3.40 5.29 19.38
C GLY A 223 -4.50 5.64 20.39
N GLN A 224 -4.30 5.31 21.65
CA GLN A 224 -5.27 5.53 22.73
C GLN A 224 -5.74 6.99 22.80
N ASN A 225 -4.82 7.92 22.56
CA ASN A 225 -5.05 9.37 22.67
C ASN A 225 -5.47 10.01 21.35
N ASP A 226 -5.65 9.25 20.25
CA ASP A 226 -6.11 9.77 18.95
C ASP A 226 -7.64 10.00 18.95
N THR A 227 -8.08 10.82 19.88
CA THR A 227 -9.50 11.07 20.19
C THR A 227 -10.07 12.33 19.55
N GLU A 228 -9.31 13.05 18.72
CA GLU A 228 -9.78 14.24 18.05
C GLU A 228 -10.99 13.97 17.15
N ARG A 229 -11.96 14.90 17.18
CA ARG A 229 -13.16 14.84 16.35
C ARG A 229 -12.90 15.42 14.96
N ASN A 230 -12.11 14.72 14.16
CA ASN A 230 -11.84 15.09 12.77
C ASN A 230 -12.91 14.56 11.79
N PHE A 231 -12.87 15.05 10.55
CA PHE A 231 -13.82 14.70 9.47
C PHE A 231 -15.30 14.99 9.81
N ARG A 232 -15.58 16.01 10.63
CA ARG A 232 -16.96 16.36 11.05
C ARG A 232 -17.88 16.69 9.88
N SER A 233 -17.35 17.28 8.81
CA SER A 233 -18.09 17.62 7.59
C SER A 233 -18.37 16.41 6.70
N LEU A 234 -17.63 15.31 6.84
CA LEU A 234 -17.81 14.12 6.04
C LEU A 234 -18.84 13.18 6.70
N LYS A 235 -20.06 13.15 6.14
CA LYS A 235 -21.16 12.33 6.65
C LYS A 235 -20.78 10.86 6.79
N GLY A 236 -20.10 10.27 5.79
CA GLY A 236 -19.70 8.86 5.79
C GLY A 236 -18.68 8.53 6.89
N ALA A 237 -17.66 9.38 7.11
CA ALA A 237 -16.70 9.18 8.18
C ALA A 237 -17.34 9.37 9.57
N ARG A 238 -18.22 10.34 9.71
CA ARG A 238 -18.95 10.60 10.96
C ARG A 238 -19.87 9.44 11.35
N ALA A 239 -20.49 8.78 10.37
CA ALA A 239 -21.33 7.61 10.60
C ALA A 239 -20.56 6.40 11.16
N GLN A 240 -19.23 6.30 10.89
CA GLN A 240 -18.38 5.25 11.43
C GLN A 240 -17.97 5.48 12.90
N GLY A 241 -18.00 6.72 13.39
CA GLY A 241 -17.65 7.05 14.76
C GLY A 241 -17.14 8.49 14.94
N LYS A 242 -17.14 8.96 16.18
CA LYS A 242 -16.81 10.34 16.54
C LYS A 242 -15.32 10.71 16.38
N ASN A 243 -14.42 9.74 16.47
CA ASN A 243 -12.97 9.89 16.34
C ASN A 243 -12.34 8.62 15.74
N ARG A 244 -11.01 8.61 15.54
CA ARG A 244 -10.32 7.47 14.90
C ARG A 244 -10.38 6.21 15.75
N VAL A 245 -10.31 6.31 17.08
CA VAL A 245 -10.40 5.17 18.00
C VAL A 245 -11.74 4.44 17.78
N VAL A 246 -12.86 5.18 17.88
CA VAL A 246 -14.19 4.59 17.70
C VAL A 246 -14.37 4.05 16.29
N ARG A 247 -13.87 4.76 15.25
CA ARG A 247 -13.98 4.27 13.87
C ARG A 247 -13.20 2.99 13.62
N GLY A 248 -12.00 2.87 14.21
CA GLY A 248 -11.18 1.65 14.10
C GLY A 248 -11.85 0.45 14.76
N GLU A 249 -12.37 0.63 15.97
CA GLU A 249 -13.11 -0.40 16.68
C GLU A 249 -14.38 -0.84 15.92
N THR A 250 -15.19 0.15 15.50
CA THR A 250 -16.42 -0.13 14.72
C THR A 250 -16.12 -0.89 13.42
N PHE A 251 -15.06 -0.51 12.72
CA PHE A 251 -14.65 -1.19 11.50
C PHE A 251 -14.19 -2.63 11.78
N PHE A 252 -13.36 -2.84 12.80
CA PHE A 252 -12.89 -4.18 13.15
C PHE A 252 -14.03 -5.11 13.52
N LEU A 253 -14.94 -4.67 14.39
CA LEU A 253 -16.12 -5.47 14.79
C LEU A 253 -17.03 -5.78 13.60
N ASN A 254 -17.19 -4.83 12.67
CA ASN A 254 -17.94 -5.07 11.44
C ASN A 254 -17.29 -6.16 10.57
N LEU A 255 -15.95 -6.16 10.45
CA LEU A 255 -15.25 -7.21 9.70
C LEU A 255 -15.35 -8.58 10.37
N VAL A 256 -15.29 -8.65 11.70
CA VAL A 256 -15.49 -9.91 12.43
C VAL A 256 -16.87 -10.48 12.10
N SER A 257 -17.94 -9.67 12.27
CA SER A 257 -19.30 -10.11 11.96
C SER A 257 -19.48 -10.53 10.50
N TYR A 258 -18.86 -9.78 9.58
CA TYR A 258 -18.91 -10.10 8.15
C TYR A 258 -18.22 -11.45 7.81
N ALA A 259 -17.05 -11.70 8.41
CA ALA A 259 -16.34 -12.97 8.22
C ALA A 259 -17.11 -14.16 8.83
N GLU A 260 -17.77 -13.97 10.00
CA GLU A 260 -18.62 -14.97 10.63
C GLU A 260 -19.84 -15.30 9.77
N GLU A 261 -20.53 -14.30 9.22
CA GLU A 261 -21.66 -14.47 8.31
C GLU A 261 -21.29 -15.29 7.08
N LEU A 262 -20.13 -15.00 6.48
CA LEU A 262 -19.61 -15.74 5.33
C LEU A 262 -18.94 -17.08 5.69
N LYS A 263 -18.76 -17.38 6.98
CA LYS A 263 -18.00 -18.54 7.47
C LYS A 263 -16.59 -18.61 6.88
N MET A 264 -15.97 -17.44 6.71
CA MET A 264 -14.62 -17.32 6.16
C MET A 264 -13.55 -17.17 7.26
N PRO A 265 -12.34 -17.71 7.07
CA PRO A 265 -11.24 -17.47 7.99
C PRO A 265 -10.89 -15.98 8.08
N PHE A 266 -10.70 -15.47 9.28
CA PHE A 266 -10.39 -14.09 9.58
C PHE A 266 -9.02 -14.00 10.29
N ARG A 267 -8.08 -13.19 9.79
CA ARG A 267 -6.71 -13.10 10.31
C ARG A 267 -6.30 -11.66 10.65
N TRP A 268 -7.26 -10.80 10.89
CA TRP A 268 -7.02 -9.45 11.37
C TRP A 268 -7.02 -9.44 12.89
N GLN A 269 -6.17 -8.58 13.46
CA GLN A 269 -6.17 -8.28 14.89
C GLN A 269 -6.37 -6.78 15.13
N TYR A 270 -6.95 -6.41 16.26
CA TYR A 270 -7.15 -5.02 16.68
C TYR A 270 -6.40 -4.77 17.98
N GLN A 271 -5.69 -3.64 18.06
CA GLN A 271 -4.98 -3.24 19.28
C GLN A 271 -4.99 -1.74 19.47
N ILE A 272 -5.21 -1.31 20.72
CA ILE A 272 -5.03 0.07 21.17
C ILE A 272 -3.59 0.22 21.68
N ILE A 273 -2.84 1.16 21.06
CA ILE A 273 -1.48 1.50 21.49
C ILE A 273 -1.58 2.55 22.59
N LYS A 274 -1.16 2.15 23.82
CA LYS A 274 -1.27 2.99 25.01
C LYS A 274 -0.40 4.24 24.92
N ASN A 275 -0.92 5.36 25.44
CA ASN A 275 -0.25 6.66 25.55
C ASN A 275 0.17 7.30 24.21
N VAL A 276 -0.26 6.77 23.06
CA VAL A 276 0.03 7.28 21.72
C VAL A 276 -1.18 8.06 21.19
N GLY A 277 -0.92 9.20 20.54
CA GLY A 277 -1.91 10.00 19.82
C GLY A 277 -1.92 9.69 18.32
N HIS A 278 -1.87 10.75 17.49
CA HIS A 278 -1.88 10.61 16.03
C HIS A 278 -0.48 10.60 15.40
N GLU A 279 0.57 10.73 16.16
CA GLU A 279 1.96 10.75 15.69
C GLU A 279 2.41 9.39 15.15
N ASN A 280 3.15 9.40 14.01
CA ASN A 280 3.64 8.18 13.38
C ASN A 280 4.68 7.45 14.25
N ALA A 281 5.66 8.18 14.78
CA ALA A 281 6.75 7.60 15.57
C ALA A 281 6.24 6.77 16.76
N GLY A 282 5.17 7.23 17.45
CA GLY A 282 4.56 6.48 18.54
C GLY A 282 3.90 5.16 18.11
N MET A 283 3.42 5.09 16.86
CA MET A 283 2.79 3.88 16.30
C MET A 283 3.82 2.88 15.78
N VAL A 284 4.99 3.35 15.34
CA VAL A 284 6.00 2.50 14.66
C VAL A 284 6.52 1.39 15.58
N SER A 285 6.79 1.66 16.87
CA SER A 285 7.30 0.63 17.79
C SER A 285 6.36 -0.58 17.92
N GLY A 286 5.05 -0.33 18.03
CA GLY A 286 4.06 -1.41 18.04
C GLY A 286 3.92 -2.10 16.69
N ALA A 287 3.97 -1.33 15.62
CA ALA A 287 3.90 -1.84 14.25
C ALA A 287 5.12 -2.71 13.90
N ALA A 288 6.31 -2.26 14.27
CA ALA A 288 7.55 -2.99 14.03
C ALA A 288 7.53 -4.38 14.67
N TYR A 289 7.03 -4.50 15.90
CA TYR A 289 6.91 -5.81 16.56
C TYR A 289 6.11 -6.81 15.71
N PHE A 290 4.95 -6.41 15.19
CA PHE A 290 4.12 -7.30 14.36
C PHE A 290 4.71 -7.53 12.98
N ILE A 291 5.19 -6.44 12.34
CA ILE A 291 5.58 -6.50 10.92
C ILE A 291 6.97 -7.11 10.72
N LEU A 292 7.84 -7.09 11.73
CA LEU A 292 9.19 -7.63 11.69
C LEU A 292 9.32 -8.99 12.41
N GLU A 293 8.22 -9.48 13.00
CA GLU A 293 8.18 -10.83 13.55
C GLU A 293 8.54 -11.83 12.43
N ASP A 294 9.36 -12.82 12.75
CA ASP A 294 9.88 -13.86 11.83
C ASP A 294 10.93 -13.35 10.78
N LEU A 295 11.55 -12.16 10.98
CA LEU A 295 12.68 -11.66 10.17
C LEU A 295 13.98 -11.63 10.94
#